data_9625b0e0270949b6f2fa6da030e8405d
#
_entry.id   9625b0e0270949b6f2fa6da030e8405d
#
_cell.length_a   1.000
_cell.length_b   1.000
_cell.length_c   1.000
_cell.angle_alpha   90.00
_cell.angle_beta   90.00
_cell.angle_gamma   90.00
#
_symmetry.space_group_name_H-M   'P 1'
#
loop_
_entity.id
_entity.type
_entity.pdbx_description
1 polymer ?
#
loop_
_entity_poly.entity_id
_entity_poly.type
_entity_poly.pdbx_seq_one_letter_code
_entity_poly.pdbx_strand_id
1 'polypeptide(L)'
;MGKASDFEKSAVKVAPEILTKYVGTYKGFWGPNPRTVEVTHSGGELFVAINGGQPRVVIPQSETSFSGPLGYAFVRDEHGVATHIIESHVSGDYKYSRVR
;
A
#
# COMPACT_ATOMS: atom_id res chain seq x y z
N MET A 1 15.92 -23.24 -12.14
CA MET A 1 14.87 -22.80 -11.37
C MET A 1 15.31 -22.47 -10.03
N GLY A 2 15.32 -21.51 -9.55
CA GLY A 2 15.78 -21.20 -8.29
C GLY A 2 14.79 -20.42 -7.53
N LYS A 3 15.23 -19.92 -6.41
CA LYS A 3 14.42 -19.14 -5.52
C LYS A 3 13.95 -17.85 -6.13
N ALA A 4 14.74 -17.27 -7.03
CA ALA A 4 14.38 -16.05 -7.70
C ALA A 4 13.10 -16.25 -8.52
N SER A 5 13.01 -17.41 -9.18
CA SER A 5 11.83 -17.73 -9.97
C SER A 5 10.59 -17.88 -9.10
N ASP A 6 10.74 -18.53 -7.95
CA ASP A 6 9.62 -18.69 -7.02
C ASP A 6 9.20 -17.35 -6.43
N PHE A 7 10.17 -16.50 -6.13
CA PHE A 7 9.90 -15.19 -5.59
C PHE A 7 9.11 -14.35 -6.61
N GLU A 8 9.50 -14.40 -7.87
CA GLU A 8 8.81 -13.67 -8.92
C GLU A 8 7.39 -14.15 -9.10
N LYS A 9 7.15 -15.44 -8.95
CA LYS A 9 5.81 -16.00 -9.09
C LYS A 9 4.87 -15.56 -7.98
N SER A 10 5.40 -15.18 -6.83
CA SER A 10 4.56 -14.75 -5.72
C SER A 10 4.04 -13.33 -5.90
N ALA A 11 4.67 -12.53 -6.75
CA ALA A 11 4.19 -11.20 -7.06
C ALA A 11 3.17 -11.26 -8.17
N VAL A 12 2.12 -10.44 -8.09
CA VAL A 12 1.09 -10.38 -9.11
C VAL A 12 1.17 -9.06 -9.85
N LYS A 13 0.58 -9.04 -11.03
CA LYS A 13 0.49 -7.81 -11.81
C LYS A 13 -0.87 -7.17 -11.56
N VAL A 14 -0.86 -5.89 -11.22
CA VAL A 14 -2.10 -5.15 -11.00
C VAL A 14 -2.20 -4.08 -12.05
N ALA A 15 -3.36 -3.99 -12.71
CA ALA A 15 -3.56 -3.05 -13.80
C ALA A 15 -3.40 -1.62 -13.30
N PRO A 16 -2.80 -0.72 -14.12
CA PRO A 16 -2.61 0.67 -13.72
C PRO A 16 -3.91 1.37 -13.32
N GLU A 17 -5.03 1.03 -13.96
CA GLU A 17 -6.33 1.61 -13.63
C GLU A 17 -6.73 1.30 -12.18
N ILE A 18 -6.34 0.13 -11.69
CA ILE A 18 -6.61 -0.24 -10.30
C ILE A 18 -5.69 0.53 -9.37
N LEU A 19 -4.41 0.60 -9.73
CA LEU A 19 -3.41 1.28 -8.90
C LEU A 19 -3.75 2.76 -8.71
N THR A 20 -4.25 3.43 -9.75
CA THR A 20 -4.59 4.84 -9.64
C THR A 20 -5.72 5.10 -8.66
N LYS A 21 -6.55 4.10 -8.39
CA LYS A 21 -7.64 4.24 -7.41
C LYS A 21 -7.14 4.19 -5.97
N TYR A 22 -5.88 3.84 -5.77
CA TYR A 22 -5.26 3.77 -4.46
C TYR A 22 -4.46 5.03 -4.11
N VAL A 23 -4.16 5.84 -5.10
CA VAL A 23 -3.38 7.07 -4.92
C VAL A 23 -4.13 8.04 -4.03
N GLY A 24 -3.45 8.62 -3.06
CA GLY A 24 -4.06 9.58 -2.17
C GLY A 24 -3.27 9.71 -0.88
N THR A 25 -3.82 10.50 0.02
CA THR A 25 -3.24 10.72 1.34
C THR A 25 -4.13 10.08 2.39
N TYR A 26 -3.54 9.29 3.26
CA TYR A 26 -4.23 8.55 4.31
C TYR A 26 -3.67 9.00 5.65
N LYS A 27 -4.55 9.20 6.63
CA LYS A 27 -4.13 9.68 7.96
C LYS A 27 -4.73 8.83 9.06
N GLY A 28 -3.96 8.67 10.12
CA GLY A 28 -4.37 7.93 11.30
C GLY A 28 -3.31 8.06 12.37
N PHE A 29 -3.26 7.08 13.25
CA PHE A 29 -2.31 7.09 14.36
C PHE A 29 -1.57 5.77 14.41
N TRP A 30 -0.28 5.87 14.70
CA TRP A 30 0.57 4.73 15.01
C TRP A 30 0.85 4.84 16.50
N GLY A 31 0.06 4.09 17.29
CA GLY A 31 0.03 4.31 18.73
C GLY A 31 -0.48 5.71 19.03
N PRO A 32 0.19 6.50 19.87
CA PRO A 32 -0.21 7.87 20.17
C PRO A 32 0.24 8.88 19.13
N ASN A 33 1.02 8.47 18.13
CA ASN A 33 1.65 9.40 17.18
C ASN A 33 0.83 9.53 15.90
N PRO A 34 0.54 10.77 15.46
CA PRO A 34 -0.12 10.96 14.17
C PRO A 34 0.78 10.45 13.05
N ARG A 35 0.17 9.85 12.03
CA ARG A 35 0.92 9.29 10.92
C ARG A 35 0.18 9.56 9.63
N THR A 36 0.91 10.01 8.62
CA THR A 36 0.40 10.26 7.29
C THR A 36 1.06 9.26 6.34
N VAL A 37 0.23 8.61 5.52
CA VAL A 37 0.72 7.68 4.51
C VAL A 37 0.30 8.24 3.16
N GLU A 38 1.28 8.55 2.33
CA GLU A 38 1.01 9.08 1.01
C GLU A 38 1.30 8.02 -0.03
N VAL A 39 0.30 7.72 -0.85
CA VAL A 39 0.41 6.69 -1.88
C VAL A 39 0.46 7.37 -3.23
N THR A 40 1.49 7.06 -4.01
CA THR A 40 1.68 7.61 -5.35
C THR A 40 1.89 6.47 -6.35
N HIS A 41 1.72 6.78 -7.61
CA HIS A 41 1.82 5.82 -8.71
C HIS A 41 2.75 6.37 -9.77
N SER A 42 3.70 5.56 -10.19
CA SER A 42 4.64 5.97 -11.23
C SER A 42 5.19 4.72 -11.90
N GLY A 43 5.21 4.74 -13.24
CA GLY A 43 5.80 3.64 -14.00
C GLY A 43 5.17 2.28 -13.74
N GLY A 44 3.87 2.25 -13.43
CA GLY A 44 3.18 0.98 -13.17
C GLY A 44 3.39 0.45 -11.76
N GLU A 45 3.99 1.24 -10.88
CA GLU A 45 4.27 0.82 -9.50
C GLU A 45 3.66 1.79 -8.51
N LEU A 46 3.32 1.28 -7.32
CA LEU A 46 2.88 2.10 -6.21
C LEU A 46 4.03 2.37 -5.26
N PHE A 47 4.03 3.56 -4.72
CA PHE A 47 5.02 4.01 -3.73
C PHE A 47 4.30 4.51 -2.50
N VAL A 48 4.89 4.29 -1.35
CA VAL A 48 4.36 4.73 -0.06
C VAL A 48 5.39 5.60 0.63
N ALA A 49 4.98 6.79 1.04
CA ALA A 49 5.82 7.71 1.81
C ALA A 49 5.16 7.96 3.16
N ILE A 50 5.93 7.81 4.23
CA ILE A 50 5.42 7.95 5.59
C ILE A 50 5.84 9.31 6.13
N ASN A 51 4.86 10.07 6.61
CA ASN A 51 5.10 11.39 7.25
C ASN A 51 5.98 12.31 6.40
N GLY A 52 5.73 12.31 5.08
CA GLY A 52 6.50 13.15 4.17
C GLY A 52 7.90 12.66 3.89
N GLY A 53 8.20 11.43 4.26
CA GLY A 53 9.52 10.85 4.03
C GLY A 53 9.71 10.40 2.59
N GLN A 54 10.74 9.59 2.39
CA GLN A 54 11.11 9.12 1.07
C GLN A 54 10.12 8.07 0.57
N PRO A 55 9.61 8.20 -0.66
CA PRO A 55 8.73 7.17 -1.22
C PRO A 55 9.48 5.86 -1.39
N ARG A 56 8.80 4.78 -1.05
CA ARG A 56 9.34 3.43 -1.21
C ARG A 56 8.37 2.60 -2.02
N VAL A 57 8.89 1.81 -2.94
CA VAL A 57 8.05 0.98 -3.77
C VAL A 57 7.43 -0.13 -2.92
N VAL A 58 6.16 -0.44 -3.20
CA VAL A 58 5.48 -1.58 -2.59
C VAL A 58 5.09 -2.54 -3.70
N ILE A 59 5.21 -3.83 -3.42
CA ILE A 59 5.07 -4.89 -4.41
C ILE A 59 3.74 -5.60 -4.21
N PRO A 60 2.91 -5.69 -5.26
CA PRO A 60 1.59 -6.32 -5.10
C PRO A 60 1.71 -7.82 -4.83
N GLN A 61 0.96 -8.28 -3.85
CA GLN A 61 0.78 -9.70 -3.56
C GLN A 61 -0.61 -10.15 -4.02
N SER A 62 -1.53 -9.20 -4.11
CA SER A 62 -2.86 -9.37 -4.68
C SER A 62 -3.30 -8.01 -5.16
N GLU A 63 -4.55 -7.90 -5.64
CA GLU A 63 -5.06 -6.59 -6.06
C GLU A 63 -5.13 -5.58 -4.93
N THR A 64 -5.21 -6.02 -3.69
CA THR A 64 -5.39 -5.13 -2.55
C THR A 64 -4.27 -5.18 -1.54
N SER A 65 -3.39 -6.17 -1.57
CA SER A 65 -2.32 -6.26 -0.57
C SER A 65 -0.96 -6.13 -1.23
N PHE A 66 -0.10 -5.38 -0.56
CA PHE A 66 1.23 -5.01 -1.06
C PHE A 66 2.24 -5.20 0.04
N SER A 67 3.46 -5.57 -0.33
CA SER A 67 4.55 -5.68 0.64
C SER A 67 5.66 -4.71 0.28
N GLY A 68 6.31 -4.19 1.32
CA GLY A 68 7.42 -3.27 1.20
C GLY A 68 8.18 -3.32 2.52
N PRO A 69 8.58 -2.18 3.07
CA PRO A 69 9.15 -2.18 4.42
C PRO A 69 8.17 -2.77 5.42
N LEU A 70 6.86 -2.58 5.18
CA LEU A 70 5.79 -3.14 5.97
C LEU A 70 4.75 -3.71 5.01
N GLY A 71 3.75 -4.40 5.54
CA GLY A 71 2.64 -4.85 4.72
C GLY A 71 1.55 -3.78 4.66
N TYR A 72 0.93 -3.64 3.50
CA TYR A 72 -0.15 -2.67 3.29
C TYR A 72 -1.30 -3.34 2.58
N ALA A 73 -2.51 -3.09 3.06
CA ALA A 73 -3.72 -3.60 2.41
C ALA A 73 -4.68 -2.43 2.23
N PHE A 74 -5.29 -2.36 1.04
CA PHE A 74 -6.25 -1.32 0.73
C PHE A 74 -7.67 -1.85 0.92
N VAL A 75 -8.50 -1.08 1.63
CA VAL A 75 -9.92 -1.34 1.77
C VAL A 75 -10.63 -0.48 0.74
N ARG A 76 -11.43 -1.11 -0.12
CA ARG A 76 -12.05 -0.46 -1.27
C ARG A 76 -13.55 -0.31 -1.07
N ASP A 77 -14.12 0.73 -1.67
CA ASP A 77 -15.57 0.88 -1.74
C ASP A 77 -16.09 0.06 -2.94
N GLU A 78 -17.38 0.21 -3.20
CA GLU A 78 -18.03 -0.56 -4.28
C GLU A 78 -17.52 -0.16 -5.68
N HIS A 79 -16.86 0.99 -5.80
CA HIS A 79 -16.31 1.43 -7.08
C HIS A 79 -14.82 1.10 -7.22
N GLY A 80 -14.27 0.38 -6.25
CA GLY A 80 -12.86 0.00 -6.27
C GLY A 80 -11.92 1.09 -5.81
N VAL A 81 -12.46 2.19 -5.28
CA VAL A 81 -11.64 3.31 -4.79
C VAL A 81 -11.28 3.04 -3.33
N ALA A 82 -10.01 3.21 -3.00
CA ALA A 82 -9.55 2.94 -1.64
C ALA A 82 -10.09 3.98 -0.67
N THR A 83 -10.65 3.50 0.44
CA THR A 83 -11.14 4.36 1.51
C THR A 83 -10.20 4.34 2.71
N HIS A 84 -9.47 3.25 2.87
CA HIS A 84 -8.55 3.07 4.01
C HIS A 84 -7.34 2.28 3.54
N ILE A 85 -6.26 2.42 4.29
CA ILE A 85 -5.10 1.55 4.14
C ILE A 85 -4.80 0.95 5.52
N ILE A 86 -4.47 -0.34 5.54
CA ILE A 86 -4.12 -1.03 6.77
C ILE A 86 -2.64 -1.37 6.70
N GLU A 87 -1.90 -0.89 7.68
CA GLU A 87 -0.45 -1.11 7.78
C GLU A 87 -0.20 -2.19 8.80
N SER A 88 0.48 -3.26 8.41
CA SER A 88 0.71 -4.43 9.26
C SER A 88 2.07 -4.36 9.90
N HIS A 89 2.08 -4.44 11.23
CA HIS A 89 3.29 -4.45 12.05
C HIS A 89 3.28 -5.70 12.91
N VAL A 90 4.44 -6.03 13.47
CA VAL A 90 4.52 -7.16 14.40
C VAL A 90 3.65 -6.94 15.64
N SER A 91 3.41 -5.68 16.01
CA SER A 91 2.59 -5.34 17.18
C SER A 91 1.11 -5.27 16.86
N GLY A 92 0.71 -5.38 15.60
CA GLY A 92 -0.70 -5.34 15.19
C GLY A 92 -0.88 -4.52 13.94
N ASP A 93 -2.13 -4.33 13.57
CA ASP A 93 -2.50 -3.62 12.37
C ASP A 93 -3.00 -2.22 12.72
N TYR A 94 -2.63 -1.24 11.88
CA TYR A 94 -3.04 0.15 12.07
C TYR A 94 -3.77 0.61 10.81
N LYS A 95 -4.92 1.24 11.01
CA LYS A 95 -5.79 1.67 9.92
C LYS A 95 -5.70 3.18 9.75
N TYR A 96 -5.52 3.61 8.50
CA TYR A 96 -5.46 5.02 8.16
C TYR A 96 -6.56 5.31 7.16
N SER A 97 -7.29 6.41 7.39
CA SER A 97 -8.42 6.78 6.54
C SER A 97 -7.96 7.72 5.44
N ARG A 98 -8.49 7.53 4.25
CA ARG A 98 -8.16 8.38 3.12
C ARG A 98 -8.76 9.76 3.35
N VAL A 99 -7.94 10.81 3.21
CA VAL A 99 -8.41 12.18 3.38
C VAL A 99 -8.39 12.96 2.07
N ARG A 100 -7.74 12.43 1.04
CA ARG A 100 -7.83 12.99 -0.31
C ARG A 100 -7.13 12.11 -1.36
#